data_8500db13cb1c4d8589b76b88e198fe61
#
_entry.id   8500db13cb1c4d8589b76b88e198fe61
#
_cell.length_a   1.000
_cell.length_b   1.000
_cell.length_c   1.000
_cell.angle_alpha   90.00
_cell.angle_beta   90.00
_cell.angle_gamma   90.00
#
_symmetry.space_group_name_H-M   'P 1'
#
loop_
_entity.id
_entity.type
_entity.pdbx_description
1 polymer ?
#
loop_
_entity_poly.entity_id
_entity_poly.type
_entity_poly.pdbx_seq_one_letter_code
_entity_poly.pdbx_strand_id
1 'polypeptide(L)'
;MDRKPTLIDDVPLDHALAHGRRLLAAQPALAEAQARAIVDADPHHAAGLRLLGAALRAQGRDDAALAAEAQAIAAARFDPELIRAGAALVANDLPTAELLLRQRLKADPLDVPAIRMMAELAARVGRVVDSEHLLRRALELAPGFDAARANLATLLYRQHRAADALALLDQLAKDGDVADAHQNLRAAALGRIGGYREAIEIYRDVLARLPDQPKLWMSLAHLLKTVGDQAQAIDAYRRAIDLAPSLGEAYWSLANLKTVAFADADLAAMETALDEAALDPDDRLHLNFALGKGHEDRGADQAAWACYAAGNAQRSAELGHDPARVTALVDRSIALLDAPFFAARAGQGHPAPDPIFILGMPRAGSTLVEQILASHPLVEGTMELPDLISIVRALGSEDRAFPAVLAALDPARLADLGRDYIERTRIHRHTDKPLFIDKMPNNWAYAGFIRLILPNAKIIDARRHPLACGFSNFKQHYARGQAFSYDLGHFGRYYANYVRLMAHLDRVQPGAVHRVLHERLVDDPEAEVRALLAALGLEFDPACLRFHENERAVRTASSEQVRRPISREGLDQYQRFDAHLGPLKTALGAALTSWNDASLP
;
A
#
# COMPACT_ATOMS: atom_id res chain seq x y z
N MET A 1 -20.67 -19.75 42.13
CA MET A 1 -19.81 -20.14 43.27
C MET A 1 -19.16 -18.88 43.78
N ASP A 2 -19.66 -18.35 44.91
CA ASP A 2 -19.12 -17.16 45.57
C ASP A 2 -17.71 -17.43 46.04
N ARG A 3 -16.71 -16.82 45.39
CA ARG A 3 -15.35 -16.78 45.92
C ARG A 3 -15.37 -15.92 47.17
N LYS A 4 -15.01 -16.50 48.32
CA LYS A 4 -14.76 -15.72 49.56
C LYS A 4 -13.72 -14.64 49.23
N PRO A 5 -13.89 -13.39 49.64
CA PRO A 5 -12.89 -12.34 49.42
C PRO A 5 -11.59 -12.75 50.12
N THR A 6 -10.48 -12.69 49.35
CA THR A 6 -9.12 -12.85 49.90
C THR A 6 -8.82 -11.60 50.74
N LEU A 7 -8.33 -11.76 51.95
CA LEU A 7 -8.03 -10.68 52.88
C LEU A 7 -6.52 -10.54 53.08
N ILE A 8 -6.06 -9.29 53.26
CA ILE A 8 -4.74 -8.95 53.78
C ILE A 8 -4.96 -8.24 55.11
N ASP A 9 -4.48 -8.80 56.19
CA ASP A 9 -4.65 -8.25 57.54
C ASP A 9 -6.11 -7.78 57.80
N ASP A 10 -7.08 -8.62 57.45
CA ASP A 10 -8.56 -8.34 57.55
C ASP A 10 -9.11 -7.25 56.59
N VAL A 11 -8.31 -6.77 55.62
CA VAL A 11 -8.78 -5.81 54.62
C VAL A 11 -9.01 -6.50 53.27
N PRO A 12 -10.14 -6.26 52.58
CA PRO A 12 -10.37 -6.75 51.23
C PRO A 12 -9.30 -6.31 50.24
N LEU A 13 -8.89 -7.19 49.32
CA LEU A 13 -7.84 -6.91 48.30
C LEU A 13 -8.12 -5.65 47.49
N ASP A 14 -9.36 -5.35 47.18
CA ASP A 14 -9.74 -4.15 46.44
C ASP A 14 -9.44 -2.86 47.22
N HIS A 15 -9.65 -2.87 48.55
CA HIS A 15 -9.29 -1.74 49.40
C HIS A 15 -7.79 -1.58 49.54
N ALA A 16 -7.06 -2.68 49.68
CA ALA A 16 -5.60 -2.70 49.70
C ALA A 16 -5.02 -2.15 48.38
N LEU A 17 -5.59 -2.55 47.22
CA LEU A 17 -5.24 -2.05 45.90
C LEU A 17 -5.50 -0.55 45.75
N ALA A 18 -6.68 -0.07 46.17
CA ALA A 18 -7.03 1.35 46.14
C ALA A 18 -6.10 2.18 47.03
N HIS A 19 -5.66 1.65 48.16
CA HIS A 19 -4.71 2.28 49.05
C HIS A 19 -3.32 2.38 48.35
N GLY A 20 -2.80 1.29 47.81
CA GLY A 20 -1.52 1.26 47.10
C GLY A 20 -1.49 2.22 45.91
N ARG A 21 -2.59 2.33 45.17
CA ARG A 21 -2.71 3.31 44.06
C ARG A 21 -2.59 4.77 44.52
N ARG A 22 -3.14 5.12 45.69
CA ARG A 22 -2.99 6.47 46.27
C ARG A 22 -1.56 6.77 46.68
N LEU A 23 -0.80 5.77 47.13
CA LEU A 23 0.58 5.92 47.57
C LEU A 23 1.54 6.11 46.39
N LEU A 24 1.18 5.60 45.20
CA LEU A 24 2.11 5.47 44.04
C LEU A 24 2.84 6.77 43.70
N ALA A 25 2.15 7.91 43.66
CA ALA A 25 2.74 9.18 43.23
C ALA A 25 3.66 9.80 44.28
N ALA A 26 3.32 9.68 45.57
CA ALA A 26 4.05 10.36 46.64
C ALA A 26 5.04 9.45 47.40
N GLN A 27 4.73 8.16 47.47
CA GLN A 27 5.47 7.19 48.30
C GLN A 27 5.56 5.82 47.57
N PRO A 28 6.33 5.76 46.44
CA PRO A 28 6.36 4.55 45.60
C PRO A 28 6.91 3.31 46.33
N ALA A 29 7.80 3.47 47.31
CA ALA A 29 8.28 2.35 48.13
C ALA A 29 7.18 1.72 49.02
N LEU A 30 6.27 2.53 49.55
CA LEU A 30 5.11 2.01 50.31
C LEU A 30 4.08 1.40 49.36
N ALA A 31 3.90 1.96 48.17
CA ALA A 31 3.06 1.34 47.12
C ALA A 31 3.60 -0.02 46.70
N GLU A 32 4.94 -0.19 46.57
CA GLU A 32 5.58 -1.48 46.32
C GLU A 32 5.30 -2.48 47.45
N ALA A 33 5.47 -2.09 48.72
CA ALA A 33 5.23 -2.97 49.85
C ALA A 33 3.77 -3.45 49.86
N GLN A 34 2.83 -2.53 49.61
CA GLN A 34 1.38 -2.85 49.53
C GLN A 34 1.07 -3.79 48.34
N ALA A 35 1.71 -3.54 47.17
CA ALA A 35 1.54 -4.38 45.99
C ALA A 35 2.10 -5.80 46.21
N ARG A 36 3.24 -5.94 46.87
CA ARG A 36 3.82 -7.24 47.23
C ARG A 36 2.87 -8.01 48.16
N ALA A 37 2.36 -7.38 49.17
CA ALA A 37 1.39 -8.03 50.08
C ALA A 37 0.12 -8.53 49.33
N ILE A 38 -0.36 -7.80 48.30
CA ILE A 38 -1.45 -8.24 47.43
C ILE A 38 -1.03 -9.47 46.62
N VAL A 39 0.14 -9.45 46.02
CA VAL A 39 0.66 -10.53 45.19
C VAL A 39 1.00 -11.78 46.01
N ASP A 40 1.49 -11.62 47.24
CA ASP A 40 1.71 -12.74 48.18
C ASP A 40 0.40 -13.42 48.56
N ALA A 41 -0.67 -12.67 48.71
CA ALA A 41 -2.00 -13.18 49.01
C ALA A 41 -2.70 -13.83 47.80
N ASP A 42 -2.47 -13.27 46.59
CA ASP A 42 -2.96 -13.81 45.32
C ASP A 42 -1.90 -13.58 44.23
N PRO A 43 -1.05 -14.58 43.93
CA PRO A 43 0.02 -14.48 42.94
C PRO A 43 -0.45 -14.19 41.50
N HIS A 44 -1.72 -14.37 41.20
CA HIS A 44 -2.32 -14.09 39.90
C HIS A 44 -3.17 -12.82 39.88
N HIS A 45 -3.10 -11.99 40.93
CA HIS A 45 -3.86 -10.75 41.03
C HIS A 45 -3.30 -9.69 40.06
N ALA A 46 -3.80 -9.67 38.83
CA ALA A 46 -3.26 -8.84 37.75
C ALA A 46 -3.14 -7.35 38.11
N ALA A 47 -4.12 -6.79 38.83
CA ALA A 47 -4.09 -5.38 39.27
C ALA A 47 -3.03 -5.12 40.35
N GLY A 48 -2.75 -6.07 41.23
CA GLY A 48 -1.65 -6.01 42.19
C GLY A 48 -0.29 -6.07 41.55
N LEU A 49 -0.12 -6.97 40.58
CA LEU A 49 1.10 -7.07 39.75
C LEU A 49 1.35 -5.79 38.93
N ARG A 50 0.31 -5.17 38.37
CA ARG A 50 0.43 -3.86 37.69
C ARG A 50 0.84 -2.74 38.64
N LEU A 51 0.25 -2.71 39.84
CA LEU A 51 0.66 -1.74 40.88
C LEU A 51 2.13 -1.94 41.27
N LEU A 52 2.58 -3.19 41.40
CA LEU A 52 3.97 -3.54 41.68
C LEU A 52 4.89 -3.02 40.56
N GLY A 53 4.57 -3.29 39.30
CA GLY A 53 5.32 -2.79 38.15
C GLY A 53 5.42 -1.26 38.13
N ALA A 54 4.29 -0.56 38.34
CA ALA A 54 4.26 0.90 38.40
C ALA A 54 5.09 1.46 39.57
N ALA A 55 5.02 0.84 40.72
CA ALA A 55 5.80 1.27 41.90
C ALA A 55 7.30 1.05 41.72
N LEU A 56 7.70 -0.07 41.09
CA LEU A 56 9.09 -0.36 40.75
C LEU A 56 9.64 0.64 39.73
N ARG A 57 8.86 0.95 38.69
CA ARG A 57 9.22 1.92 37.65
C ARG A 57 9.39 3.34 38.22
N ALA A 58 8.49 3.76 39.12
CA ALA A 58 8.60 5.04 39.81
C ALA A 58 9.86 5.15 40.70
N GLN A 59 10.51 4.02 41.02
CA GLN A 59 11.79 3.95 41.75
C GLN A 59 13.01 3.75 40.83
N GLY A 60 12.83 3.77 39.49
CA GLY A 60 13.90 3.55 38.52
C GLY A 60 14.39 2.09 38.42
N ARG A 61 13.59 1.12 38.90
CA ARG A 61 13.90 -0.31 38.87
C ARG A 61 13.22 -0.97 37.68
N ASP A 62 13.63 -0.59 36.47
CA ASP A 62 12.94 -0.89 35.21
C ASP A 62 12.88 -2.40 34.91
N ASP A 63 13.95 -3.16 35.13
CA ASP A 63 13.96 -4.62 34.87
C ASP A 63 12.96 -5.36 35.76
N ALA A 64 12.89 -4.98 37.05
CA ALA A 64 11.93 -5.58 37.97
C ALA A 64 10.49 -5.16 37.64
N ALA A 65 10.29 -3.94 37.16
CA ALA A 65 9.00 -3.45 36.69
C ALA A 65 8.52 -4.23 35.47
N LEU A 66 9.38 -4.44 34.46
CA LEU A 66 9.08 -5.25 33.29
C LEU A 66 8.67 -6.70 33.68
N ALA A 67 9.38 -7.31 34.63
CA ALA A 67 9.04 -8.64 35.12
C ALA A 67 7.65 -8.68 35.79
N ALA A 68 7.28 -7.71 36.61
CA ALA A 68 5.98 -7.62 37.25
C ALA A 68 4.86 -7.36 36.23
N GLU A 69 5.10 -6.49 35.24
CA GLU A 69 4.17 -6.21 34.15
C GLU A 69 3.93 -7.47 33.28
N ALA A 70 4.98 -8.22 32.96
CA ALA A 70 4.86 -9.48 32.23
C ALA A 70 4.03 -10.53 33.01
N GLN A 71 4.22 -10.63 34.33
CA GLN A 71 3.39 -11.48 35.18
C GLN A 71 1.92 -11.04 35.19
N ALA A 72 1.66 -9.71 35.23
CA ALA A 72 0.30 -9.17 35.17
C ALA A 72 -0.39 -9.54 33.84
N ILE A 73 0.33 -9.47 32.74
CA ILE A 73 -0.17 -9.86 31.41
C ILE A 73 -0.42 -11.37 31.36
N ALA A 74 0.49 -12.17 31.91
CA ALA A 74 0.34 -13.63 31.95
C ALA A 74 -0.86 -14.07 32.80
N ALA A 75 -1.17 -13.37 33.87
CA ALA A 75 -2.34 -13.63 34.72
C ALA A 75 -3.67 -13.46 33.98
N ALA A 76 -3.72 -12.61 32.94
CA ALA A 76 -4.92 -12.37 32.12
C ALA A 76 -5.42 -13.64 31.39
N ARG A 77 -4.57 -14.62 31.13
CA ARG A 77 -4.94 -15.90 30.48
C ARG A 77 -5.91 -16.74 31.34
N PHE A 78 -5.99 -16.47 32.62
CA PHE A 78 -6.87 -17.16 33.58
C PHE A 78 -8.10 -16.33 33.93
N ASP A 79 -8.24 -15.11 33.42
CA ASP A 79 -9.36 -14.24 33.67
C ASP A 79 -10.59 -14.64 32.81
N PRO A 80 -11.71 -15.09 33.42
CA PRO A 80 -12.85 -15.58 32.67
C PRO A 80 -13.52 -14.51 31.79
N GLU A 81 -13.45 -13.22 32.16
CA GLU A 81 -14.04 -12.13 31.39
C GLU A 81 -13.22 -11.85 30.14
N LEU A 82 -11.89 -11.83 30.27
CA LEU A 82 -10.99 -11.65 29.14
C LEU A 82 -11.01 -12.87 28.18
N ILE A 83 -11.14 -14.08 28.73
CA ILE A 83 -11.32 -15.29 27.90
C ILE A 83 -12.61 -15.19 27.07
N ARG A 84 -13.75 -14.78 27.69
CA ARG A 84 -15.02 -14.59 26.96
C ARG A 84 -14.91 -13.48 25.91
N ALA A 85 -14.28 -12.35 26.23
CA ALA A 85 -14.06 -11.27 25.28
C ALA A 85 -13.18 -11.72 24.10
N GLY A 86 -12.12 -12.48 24.38
CA GLY A 86 -11.26 -13.08 23.35
C GLY A 86 -12.00 -14.07 22.45
N ALA A 87 -12.83 -14.95 23.04
CA ALA A 87 -13.66 -15.89 22.28
C ALA A 87 -14.67 -15.16 21.37
N ALA A 88 -15.28 -14.08 21.84
CA ALA A 88 -16.18 -13.24 21.04
C ALA A 88 -15.43 -12.58 19.85
N LEU A 89 -14.20 -12.07 20.07
CA LEU A 89 -13.35 -11.57 19.00
C LEU A 89 -13.02 -12.65 17.96
N VAL A 90 -12.64 -13.86 18.40
CA VAL A 90 -12.35 -14.98 17.50
C VAL A 90 -13.58 -15.37 16.68
N ALA A 91 -14.77 -15.41 17.31
CA ALA A 91 -16.04 -15.68 16.65
C ALA A 91 -16.55 -14.52 15.77
N ASN A 92 -15.83 -13.40 15.72
CA ASN A 92 -16.25 -12.15 15.07
C ASN A 92 -17.59 -11.58 15.60
N ASP A 93 -17.97 -11.93 16.84
CA ASP A 93 -19.09 -11.32 17.55
C ASP A 93 -18.63 -9.99 18.20
N LEU A 94 -18.52 -8.97 17.34
CA LEU A 94 -18.00 -7.66 17.75
C LEU A 94 -18.87 -6.95 18.79
N PRO A 95 -20.22 -7.01 18.74
CA PRO A 95 -21.06 -6.40 19.79
C PRO A 95 -20.82 -7.00 21.17
N THR A 96 -20.75 -8.32 21.29
CA THR A 96 -20.48 -8.99 22.58
C THR A 96 -19.07 -8.66 23.08
N ALA A 97 -18.06 -8.68 22.21
CA ALA A 97 -16.70 -8.29 22.56
C ALA A 97 -16.65 -6.84 23.08
N GLU A 98 -17.32 -5.90 22.41
CA GLU A 98 -17.37 -4.49 22.82
C GLU A 98 -17.99 -4.33 24.21
N LEU A 99 -19.13 -4.98 24.47
CA LEU A 99 -19.82 -4.91 25.75
C LEU A 99 -18.90 -5.37 26.89
N LEU A 100 -18.29 -6.55 26.74
CA LEU A 100 -17.41 -7.14 27.76
C LEU A 100 -16.19 -6.27 28.03
N LEU A 101 -15.53 -5.80 26.97
CA LEU A 101 -14.32 -4.98 27.09
C LEU A 101 -14.63 -3.60 27.68
N ARG A 102 -15.74 -2.96 27.31
CA ARG A 102 -16.19 -1.69 27.94
C ARG A 102 -16.48 -1.84 29.42
N GLN A 103 -17.16 -2.91 29.83
CA GLN A 103 -17.42 -3.19 31.24
C GLN A 103 -16.11 -3.38 31.99
N ARG A 104 -15.19 -4.16 31.46
CA ARG A 104 -13.88 -4.40 32.04
C ARG A 104 -13.06 -3.12 32.19
N LEU A 105 -12.92 -2.31 31.13
CA LEU A 105 -12.16 -1.07 31.15
C LEU A 105 -12.82 0.04 31.99
N LYS A 106 -14.13 -0.04 32.21
CA LYS A 106 -14.82 0.83 33.19
C LYS A 106 -14.45 0.46 34.64
N ALA A 107 -14.30 -0.83 34.92
CA ALA A 107 -13.89 -1.32 36.24
C ALA A 107 -12.37 -1.13 36.47
N ASP A 108 -11.55 -1.41 35.45
CA ASP A 108 -10.09 -1.24 35.50
C ASP A 108 -9.56 -0.59 34.22
N PRO A 109 -9.46 0.75 34.17
CA PRO A 109 -8.96 1.49 32.98
C PRO A 109 -7.50 1.21 32.62
N LEU A 110 -6.75 0.53 33.47
CA LEU A 110 -5.34 0.19 33.29
C LEU A 110 -5.13 -1.29 32.93
N ASP A 111 -6.19 -2.01 32.59
CA ASP A 111 -6.10 -3.40 32.17
C ASP A 111 -5.49 -3.50 30.75
N VAL A 112 -4.17 -3.68 30.69
CA VAL A 112 -3.40 -3.67 29.45
C VAL A 112 -3.86 -4.74 28.43
N PRO A 113 -4.12 -6.00 28.81
CA PRO A 113 -4.75 -6.98 27.93
C PRO A 113 -6.11 -6.55 27.38
N ALA A 114 -6.98 -5.97 28.20
CA ALA A 114 -8.28 -5.46 27.77
C ALA A 114 -8.14 -4.28 26.79
N ILE A 115 -7.19 -3.36 27.04
CA ILE A 115 -6.86 -2.25 26.12
C ILE A 115 -6.42 -2.79 24.76
N ARG A 116 -5.53 -3.80 24.71
CA ARG A 116 -5.11 -4.43 23.47
C ARG A 116 -6.27 -5.09 22.71
N MET A 117 -7.14 -5.82 23.43
CA MET A 117 -8.32 -6.43 22.80
C MET A 117 -9.30 -5.37 22.28
N MET A 118 -9.51 -4.28 23.00
CA MET A 118 -10.32 -3.15 22.53
C MET A 118 -9.71 -2.48 21.30
N ALA A 119 -8.38 -2.40 21.21
CA ALA A 119 -7.68 -1.92 20.02
C ALA A 119 -7.91 -2.83 18.81
N GLU A 120 -7.87 -4.15 19.01
CA GLU A 120 -8.18 -5.12 17.95
C GLU A 120 -9.61 -4.96 17.45
N LEU A 121 -10.58 -4.83 18.36
CA LEU A 121 -11.97 -4.54 18.01
C LEU A 121 -12.10 -3.24 17.22
N ALA A 122 -11.47 -2.15 17.70
CA ALA A 122 -11.47 -0.86 17.00
C ALA A 122 -10.94 -0.97 15.57
N ALA A 123 -9.85 -1.73 15.36
CA ALA A 123 -9.30 -2.00 14.03
C ALA A 123 -10.29 -2.75 13.12
N ARG A 124 -11.01 -3.76 13.66
CA ARG A 124 -11.99 -4.54 12.90
C ARG A 124 -13.21 -3.73 12.47
N VAL A 125 -13.64 -2.76 13.28
CA VAL A 125 -14.75 -1.84 12.93
C VAL A 125 -14.29 -0.59 12.18
N GLY A 126 -13.03 -0.56 11.70
CA GLY A 126 -12.48 0.54 10.90
C GLY A 126 -12.06 1.79 11.70
N ARG A 127 -12.12 1.77 13.04
CA ARG A 127 -11.67 2.88 13.91
C ARG A 127 -10.16 2.82 14.12
N VAL A 128 -9.43 3.02 13.03
CA VAL A 128 -7.97 2.78 12.96
C VAL A 128 -7.18 3.72 13.88
N VAL A 129 -7.58 4.99 13.97
CA VAL A 129 -6.93 6.00 14.84
C VAL A 129 -7.09 5.63 16.32
N ASP A 130 -8.28 5.20 16.71
CA ASP A 130 -8.53 4.78 18.08
C ASP A 130 -7.75 3.51 18.44
N SER A 131 -7.66 2.57 17.51
CA SER A 131 -6.83 1.37 17.66
C SER A 131 -5.36 1.71 17.91
N GLU A 132 -4.80 2.65 17.13
CA GLU A 132 -3.42 3.11 17.32
C GLU A 132 -3.22 3.74 18.70
N HIS A 133 -4.11 4.64 19.12
CA HIS A 133 -4.04 5.28 20.44
C HIS A 133 -4.10 4.26 21.58
N LEU A 134 -5.00 3.26 21.49
CA LEU A 134 -5.12 2.21 22.48
C LEU A 134 -3.86 1.33 22.56
N LEU A 135 -3.26 0.95 21.40
CA LEU A 135 -2.04 0.16 21.39
C LEU A 135 -0.84 0.93 21.95
N ARG A 136 -0.70 2.22 21.60
CA ARG A 136 0.32 3.09 22.20
C ARG A 136 0.12 3.21 23.70
N ARG A 137 -1.13 3.38 24.16
CA ARG A 137 -1.44 3.40 25.59
C ARG A 137 -1.09 2.10 26.29
N ALA A 138 -1.34 0.95 25.67
CA ALA A 138 -0.95 -0.34 26.22
C ALA A 138 0.57 -0.44 26.41
N LEU A 139 1.36 0.08 25.43
CA LEU A 139 2.83 0.09 25.49
C LEU A 139 3.40 1.14 26.45
N GLU A 140 2.70 2.25 26.70
CA GLU A 140 3.05 3.20 27.78
C GLU A 140 2.91 2.57 29.16
N LEU A 141 1.84 1.77 29.34
CA LEU A 141 1.56 1.10 30.63
C LEU A 141 2.42 -0.15 30.84
N ALA A 142 2.78 -0.84 29.77
CA ALA A 142 3.62 -2.03 29.79
C ALA A 142 4.52 -2.07 28.54
N PRO A 143 5.69 -1.40 28.59
CA PRO A 143 6.62 -1.31 27.45
C PRO A 143 7.10 -2.67 26.91
N GLY A 144 7.14 -3.71 27.77
CA GLY A 144 7.50 -5.08 27.39
C GLY A 144 6.34 -5.91 26.82
N PHE A 145 5.18 -5.30 26.48
CA PHE A 145 4.03 -6.07 25.97
C PHE A 145 4.15 -6.36 24.46
N ASP A 146 4.88 -7.40 24.09
CA ASP A 146 5.18 -7.77 22.72
C ASP A 146 3.95 -8.00 21.85
N ALA A 147 2.88 -8.57 22.39
CA ALA A 147 1.65 -8.74 21.64
C ALA A 147 0.99 -7.39 21.23
N ALA A 148 1.07 -6.36 22.08
CA ALA A 148 0.60 -5.02 21.71
C ALA A 148 1.54 -4.37 20.69
N ARG A 149 2.86 -4.57 20.82
CA ARG A 149 3.86 -4.09 19.86
C ARG A 149 3.67 -4.72 18.48
N ALA A 150 3.44 -6.03 18.41
CA ALA A 150 3.16 -6.74 17.17
C ALA A 150 1.84 -6.29 16.52
N ASN A 151 0.79 -6.08 17.32
CA ASN A 151 -0.48 -5.54 16.81
C ASN A 151 -0.32 -4.12 16.27
N LEU A 152 0.44 -3.27 16.94
CA LEU A 152 0.73 -1.91 16.48
C LEU A 152 1.55 -1.93 15.18
N ALA A 153 2.57 -2.79 15.08
CA ALA A 153 3.33 -2.97 13.84
C ALA A 153 2.44 -3.41 12.68
N THR A 154 1.53 -4.37 12.92
CA THR A 154 0.55 -4.82 11.92
C THR A 154 -0.39 -3.69 11.48
N LEU A 155 -0.88 -2.90 12.42
CA LEU A 155 -1.76 -1.76 12.15
C LEU A 155 -1.05 -0.70 11.30
N LEU A 156 0.17 -0.32 11.67
CA LEU A 156 0.98 0.66 10.96
C LEU A 156 1.33 0.18 9.53
N TYR A 157 1.68 -1.10 9.37
CA TYR A 157 1.90 -1.69 8.07
C TYR A 157 0.66 -1.59 7.16
N ARG A 158 -0.54 -1.86 7.70
CA ARG A 158 -1.82 -1.71 6.97
C ARG A 158 -2.12 -0.26 6.61
N GLN A 159 -1.66 0.70 7.42
CA GLN A 159 -1.75 2.14 7.16
C GLN A 159 -0.68 2.66 6.17
N HIS A 160 0.09 1.80 5.54
CA HIS A 160 1.22 2.16 4.66
C HIS A 160 2.41 2.85 5.37
N ARG A 161 2.50 2.73 6.68
CA ARG A 161 3.60 3.25 7.53
C ARG A 161 4.60 2.12 7.81
N ALA A 162 5.21 1.60 6.75
CA ALA A 162 6.08 0.42 6.82
C ALA A 162 7.35 0.67 7.65
N ALA A 163 7.91 1.88 7.62
CA ALA A 163 9.08 2.23 8.43
C ALA A 163 8.79 2.21 9.93
N ASP A 164 7.63 2.78 10.34
CA ASP A 164 7.22 2.76 11.75
C ASP A 164 6.95 1.33 12.23
N ALA A 165 6.37 0.49 11.35
CA ALA A 165 6.17 -0.93 11.63
C ALA A 165 7.50 -1.67 11.84
N LEU A 166 8.50 -1.41 10.98
CA LEU A 166 9.84 -2.01 11.10
C LEU A 166 10.51 -1.63 12.41
N ALA A 167 10.45 -0.36 12.83
CA ALA A 167 11.04 0.07 14.09
C ALA A 167 10.50 -0.72 15.29
N LEU A 168 9.20 -1.07 15.28
CA LEU A 168 8.59 -1.91 16.33
C LEU A 168 8.99 -3.38 16.20
N LEU A 169 9.10 -3.91 14.99
CA LEU A 169 9.51 -5.29 14.74
C LEU A 169 10.98 -5.51 15.08
N ASP A 170 11.84 -4.50 14.86
CA ASP A 170 13.25 -4.54 15.27
C ASP A 170 13.41 -4.55 16.80
N GLN A 171 12.49 -3.91 17.53
CA GLN A 171 12.46 -4.02 19.00
C GLN A 171 12.09 -5.44 19.44
N LEU A 172 11.08 -6.07 18.80
CA LEU A 172 10.72 -7.47 19.07
C LEU A 172 11.88 -8.43 18.80
N ALA A 173 12.65 -8.19 17.75
CA ALA A 173 13.79 -9.03 17.39
C ALA A 173 14.96 -8.98 18.38
N LYS A 174 15.13 -7.87 19.10
CA LYS A 174 16.20 -7.72 20.12
C LYS A 174 15.95 -8.54 21.38
N ASP A 175 14.70 -8.84 21.67
CA ASP A 175 14.29 -9.46 22.93
C ASP A 175 14.26 -11.02 22.87
N GLY A 176 14.65 -11.64 21.73
CA GLY A 176 14.78 -13.10 21.64
C GLY A 176 14.23 -13.73 20.36
N ASP A 177 13.79 -14.98 20.45
CA ASP A 177 13.31 -15.78 19.32
C ASP A 177 12.05 -15.15 18.70
N VAL A 178 12.17 -14.67 17.47
CA VAL A 178 11.09 -13.94 16.79
C VAL A 178 10.15 -14.94 16.12
N ALA A 179 8.87 -14.92 16.48
CA ALA A 179 7.86 -15.76 15.85
C ALA A 179 7.84 -15.57 14.32
N ASP A 180 7.66 -16.67 13.56
CA ASP A 180 7.64 -16.66 12.09
C ASP A 180 6.62 -15.63 11.52
N ALA A 181 5.50 -15.40 12.24
CA ALA A 181 4.54 -14.36 11.86
C ALA A 181 5.12 -12.93 11.89
N HIS A 182 6.00 -12.64 12.86
CA HIS A 182 6.67 -11.33 12.94
C HIS A 182 7.75 -11.20 11.88
N GLN A 183 8.48 -12.28 11.58
CA GLN A 183 9.43 -12.32 10.47
C GLN A 183 8.74 -12.12 9.12
N ASN A 184 7.60 -12.78 8.90
CA ASN A 184 6.80 -12.56 7.70
C ASN A 184 6.37 -11.08 7.56
N LEU A 185 5.86 -10.46 8.63
CA LEU A 185 5.49 -9.05 8.62
C LEU A 185 6.71 -8.13 8.39
N ARG A 186 7.86 -8.47 8.98
CA ARG A 186 9.12 -7.75 8.79
C ARG A 186 9.57 -7.79 7.32
N ALA A 187 9.57 -8.97 6.71
CA ALA A 187 9.88 -9.13 5.29
C ALA A 187 8.91 -8.35 4.38
N ALA A 188 7.62 -8.40 4.69
CA ALA A 188 6.61 -7.64 3.96
C ALA A 188 6.80 -6.11 4.09
N ALA A 189 7.17 -5.62 5.27
CA ALA A 189 7.44 -4.21 5.52
C ALA A 189 8.71 -3.73 4.80
N LEU A 190 9.80 -4.51 4.87
CA LEU A 190 11.03 -4.27 4.11
C LEU A 190 10.77 -4.21 2.61
N GLY A 191 9.99 -5.14 2.07
CA GLY A 191 9.60 -5.13 0.66
C GLY A 191 8.82 -3.89 0.23
N ARG A 192 8.16 -3.18 1.16
CA ARG A 192 7.46 -1.92 0.86
C ARG A 192 8.38 -0.71 0.77
N ILE A 193 9.49 -0.71 1.50
CA ILE A 193 10.44 0.42 1.55
C ILE A 193 11.71 0.16 0.75
N GLY A 194 11.75 -0.92 -0.05
CA GLY A 194 12.88 -1.22 -0.93
C GLY A 194 13.97 -2.11 -0.34
N GLY A 195 13.83 -2.61 0.88
CA GLY A 195 14.74 -3.57 1.52
C GLY A 195 14.59 -5.00 0.97
N TYR A 196 14.59 -5.14 -0.37
CA TYR A 196 14.22 -6.40 -1.04
C TYR A 196 15.14 -7.56 -0.72
N ARG A 197 16.46 -7.34 -0.67
CA ARG A 197 17.44 -8.42 -0.43
C ARG A 197 17.26 -9.02 0.95
N GLU A 198 17.16 -8.18 1.97
CA GLU A 198 16.92 -8.64 3.34
C GLU A 198 15.57 -9.35 3.48
N ALA A 199 14.52 -8.83 2.85
CA ALA A 199 13.20 -9.45 2.84
C ALA A 199 13.21 -10.85 2.19
N ILE A 200 13.99 -11.05 1.11
CA ILE A 200 14.16 -12.34 0.43
C ILE A 200 14.82 -13.35 1.38
N GLU A 201 15.90 -12.97 2.06
CA GLU A 201 16.58 -13.85 3.01
C GLU A 201 15.65 -14.25 4.16
N ILE A 202 14.90 -13.31 4.73
CA ILE A 202 13.93 -13.63 5.78
C ILE A 202 12.88 -14.64 5.28
N TYR A 203 12.32 -14.45 4.06
CA TYR A 203 11.36 -15.42 3.53
C TYR A 203 11.98 -16.79 3.28
N ARG A 204 13.23 -16.86 2.81
CA ARG A 204 13.95 -18.14 2.65
C ARG A 204 14.12 -18.86 3.99
N ASP A 205 14.51 -18.14 5.04
CA ASP A 205 14.67 -18.69 6.37
C ASP A 205 13.35 -19.19 6.97
N VAL A 206 12.26 -18.44 6.79
CA VAL A 206 10.92 -18.87 7.23
C VAL A 206 10.45 -20.07 6.45
N LEU A 207 10.64 -20.11 5.13
CA LEU A 207 10.23 -21.23 4.27
C LEU A 207 11.08 -22.49 4.49
N ALA A 208 12.34 -22.35 4.96
CA ALA A 208 13.14 -23.50 5.37
C ALA A 208 12.53 -24.23 6.59
N ARG A 209 11.84 -23.50 7.47
CA ARG A 209 11.12 -24.06 8.63
C ARG A 209 9.68 -24.44 8.31
N LEU A 210 9.02 -23.71 7.44
CA LEU A 210 7.61 -23.85 7.07
C LEU A 210 7.45 -23.99 5.55
N PRO A 211 7.89 -25.12 4.95
CA PRO A 211 7.95 -25.27 3.49
C PRO A 211 6.59 -25.38 2.80
N ASP A 212 5.53 -25.75 3.55
CA ASP A 212 4.19 -26.01 2.99
C ASP A 212 3.25 -24.79 3.13
N GLN A 213 3.79 -23.58 2.89
CA GLN A 213 3.06 -22.32 2.97
C GLN A 213 2.97 -21.63 1.60
N PRO A 214 1.93 -21.89 0.79
CA PRO A 214 1.84 -21.38 -0.59
C PRO A 214 1.88 -19.86 -0.67
N LYS A 215 1.26 -19.14 0.28
CA LYS A 215 1.27 -17.67 0.32
C LYS A 215 2.64 -17.07 0.66
N LEU A 216 3.48 -17.78 1.41
CA LEU A 216 4.86 -17.33 1.65
C LEU A 216 5.72 -17.53 0.41
N TRP A 217 5.57 -18.66 -0.30
CA TRP A 217 6.21 -18.87 -1.61
C TRP A 217 5.84 -17.79 -2.61
N MET A 218 4.55 -17.39 -2.66
CA MET A 218 4.13 -16.26 -3.49
C MET A 218 4.79 -14.95 -3.08
N SER A 219 4.87 -14.65 -1.78
CA SER A 219 5.50 -13.42 -1.28
C SER A 219 6.98 -13.36 -1.65
N LEU A 220 7.70 -14.49 -1.52
CA LEU A 220 9.08 -14.62 -1.98
C LEU A 220 9.18 -14.38 -3.48
N ALA A 221 8.32 -15.02 -4.28
CA ALA A 221 8.31 -14.89 -5.73
C ALA A 221 8.09 -13.44 -6.20
N HIS A 222 7.21 -12.69 -5.52
CA HIS A 222 6.98 -11.27 -5.81
C HIS A 222 8.22 -10.41 -5.58
N LEU A 223 9.01 -10.69 -4.54
CA LEU A 223 10.25 -9.96 -4.27
C LEU A 223 11.34 -10.35 -5.27
N LEU A 224 11.50 -11.65 -5.57
CA LEU A 224 12.44 -12.15 -6.59
C LEU A 224 12.18 -11.52 -7.96
N LYS A 225 10.90 -11.47 -8.38
CA LYS A 225 10.47 -10.76 -9.58
C LYS A 225 10.88 -9.28 -9.53
N THR A 226 10.66 -8.62 -8.39
CA THR A 226 10.96 -7.18 -8.22
C THR A 226 12.44 -6.88 -8.41
N VAL A 227 13.33 -7.71 -7.88
CA VAL A 227 14.77 -7.57 -8.05
C VAL A 227 15.29 -8.11 -9.39
N GLY A 228 14.43 -8.77 -10.19
CA GLY A 228 14.77 -9.27 -11.53
C GLY A 228 15.27 -10.70 -11.57
N ASP A 229 15.24 -11.43 -10.46
CA ASP A 229 15.54 -12.87 -10.44
C ASP A 229 14.34 -13.68 -10.91
N GLN A 230 14.13 -13.63 -12.25
CA GLN A 230 12.97 -14.23 -12.88
C GLN A 230 12.94 -15.76 -12.75
N ALA A 231 14.09 -16.42 -12.81
CA ALA A 231 14.16 -17.89 -12.72
C ALA A 231 13.66 -18.38 -11.36
N GLN A 232 14.21 -17.85 -10.28
CA GLN A 232 13.78 -18.21 -8.93
C GLN A 232 12.34 -17.75 -8.64
N ALA A 233 11.88 -16.63 -9.23
CA ALA A 233 10.49 -16.20 -9.09
C ALA A 233 9.52 -17.23 -9.71
N ILE A 234 9.83 -17.76 -10.91
CA ILE A 234 9.03 -18.80 -11.56
C ILE A 234 8.98 -20.07 -10.69
N ASP A 235 10.13 -20.53 -10.19
CA ASP A 235 10.19 -21.73 -9.34
C ASP A 235 9.34 -21.55 -8.07
N ALA A 236 9.42 -20.39 -7.43
CA ALA A 236 8.63 -20.09 -6.24
C ALA A 236 7.12 -20.03 -6.51
N TYR A 237 6.68 -19.42 -7.65
CA TYR A 237 5.27 -19.46 -8.05
C TYR A 237 4.80 -20.88 -8.38
N ARG A 238 5.62 -21.68 -9.08
CA ARG A 238 5.30 -23.10 -9.36
C ARG A 238 5.15 -23.88 -8.06
N ARG A 239 6.05 -23.68 -7.10
CA ARG A 239 5.92 -24.32 -5.78
C ARG A 239 4.64 -23.92 -5.06
N ALA A 240 4.21 -22.67 -5.15
CA ALA A 240 2.93 -22.23 -4.58
C ALA A 240 1.74 -22.94 -5.25
N ILE A 241 1.75 -23.12 -6.58
CA ILE A 241 0.73 -23.86 -7.34
C ILE A 241 0.73 -25.35 -6.94
N ASP A 242 1.88 -25.99 -6.83
CA ASP A 242 1.98 -27.40 -6.41
C ASP A 242 1.35 -27.63 -5.03
N LEU A 243 1.52 -26.68 -4.11
CA LEU A 243 0.97 -26.74 -2.76
C LEU A 243 -0.53 -26.41 -2.71
N ALA A 244 -1.02 -25.56 -3.60
CA ALA A 244 -2.40 -25.12 -3.66
C ALA A 244 -2.83 -24.93 -5.13
N PRO A 245 -3.28 -26.02 -5.82
CA PRO A 245 -3.61 -25.98 -7.26
C PRO A 245 -4.77 -25.05 -7.65
N SER A 246 -5.61 -24.65 -6.72
CA SER A 246 -6.68 -23.67 -6.95
C SER A 246 -6.27 -22.23 -6.64
N LEU A 247 -5.03 -21.97 -6.23
CA LEU A 247 -4.52 -20.64 -5.90
C LEU A 247 -4.35 -19.79 -7.18
N GLY A 248 -5.41 -19.14 -7.61
CA GLY A 248 -5.48 -18.37 -8.85
C GLY A 248 -4.44 -17.24 -8.92
N GLU A 249 -4.14 -16.60 -7.79
CA GLU A 249 -3.15 -15.53 -7.72
C GLU A 249 -1.75 -15.99 -8.17
N ALA A 250 -1.36 -17.24 -7.91
CA ALA A 250 -0.08 -17.78 -8.35
C ALA A 250 -0.02 -17.96 -9.87
N TYR A 251 -1.09 -18.49 -10.49
CA TYR A 251 -1.20 -18.57 -11.95
C TYR A 251 -1.19 -17.20 -12.61
N TRP A 252 -1.97 -16.25 -12.07
CA TRP A 252 -1.95 -14.88 -12.58
C TRP A 252 -0.58 -14.22 -12.46
N SER A 253 0.12 -14.45 -11.37
CA SER A 253 1.46 -13.90 -11.16
C SER A 253 2.47 -14.43 -12.17
N LEU A 254 2.40 -15.73 -12.52
CA LEU A 254 3.17 -16.33 -13.62
C LEU A 254 2.79 -15.73 -14.98
N ALA A 255 1.50 -15.63 -15.29
CA ALA A 255 1.00 -15.02 -16.53
C ALA A 255 1.48 -13.58 -16.69
N ASN A 256 1.50 -12.83 -15.58
CA ASN A 256 1.88 -11.42 -15.53
C ASN A 256 3.40 -11.19 -15.66
N LEU A 257 4.24 -12.23 -15.61
CA LEU A 257 5.65 -12.15 -16.03
C LEU A 257 5.75 -11.92 -17.55
N LYS A 258 4.78 -12.39 -18.33
CA LYS A 258 4.73 -12.24 -19.81
C LYS A 258 5.87 -12.95 -20.56
N THR A 259 6.66 -13.71 -19.88
CA THR A 259 7.79 -14.49 -20.38
C THR A 259 7.58 -15.98 -20.22
N VAL A 260 6.53 -16.36 -19.48
CA VAL A 260 6.14 -17.75 -19.23
C VAL A 260 4.97 -18.11 -20.15
N ALA A 261 5.16 -19.12 -20.99
CA ALA A 261 4.08 -19.77 -21.72
C ALA A 261 3.54 -20.93 -20.86
N PHE A 262 2.23 -20.99 -20.67
CA PHE A 262 1.60 -22.11 -19.97
C PHE A 262 1.59 -23.37 -20.84
N ALA A 263 1.86 -24.53 -20.23
CA ALA A 263 1.65 -25.82 -20.86
C ALA A 263 0.15 -26.17 -20.94
N ASP A 264 -0.22 -27.18 -21.75
CA ASP A 264 -1.61 -27.62 -21.83
C ASP A 264 -2.14 -28.14 -20.50
N ALA A 265 -1.29 -28.78 -19.71
CA ALA A 265 -1.60 -29.21 -18.34
C ALA A 265 -1.94 -28.03 -17.41
N ASP A 266 -1.27 -26.88 -17.55
CA ASP A 266 -1.57 -25.69 -16.76
C ASP A 266 -2.97 -25.15 -17.08
N LEU A 267 -3.33 -25.09 -18.39
CA LEU A 267 -4.65 -24.63 -18.81
C LEU A 267 -5.75 -25.56 -18.31
N ALA A 268 -5.56 -26.87 -18.49
CA ALA A 268 -6.52 -27.87 -18.01
C ALA A 268 -6.69 -27.82 -16.48
N ALA A 269 -5.62 -27.59 -15.72
CA ALA A 269 -5.70 -27.41 -14.27
C ALA A 269 -6.48 -26.17 -13.87
N MET A 270 -6.26 -25.03 -14.56
CA MET A 270 -7.01 -23.80 -14.33
C MET A 270 -8.49 -23.94 -14.70
N GLU A 271 -8.83 -24.60 -15.82
CA GLU A 271 -10.19 -24.89 -16.24
C GLU A 271 -10.90 -25.78 -15.20
N THR A 272 -10.24 -26.85 -14.74
CA THR A 272 -10.78 -27.74 -13.71
C THR A 272 -11.06 -26.97 -12.41
N ALA A 273 -10.14 -26.10 -11.97
CA ALA A 273 -10.33 -25.28 -10.78
C ALA A 273 -11.51 -24.30 -10.93
N LEU A 274 -11.73 -23.74 -12.12
CA LEU A 274 -12.88 -22.85 -12.39
C LEU A 274 -14.23 -23.55 -12.29
N ASP A 275 -14.28 -24.88 -12.54
CA ASP A 275 -15.50 -25.68 -12.42
C ASP A 275 -15.87 -26.01 -10.97
N GLU A 276 -14.96 -25.81 -10.01
CA GLU A 276 -15.22 -26.03 -8.59
C GLU A 276 -16.27 -25.04 -8.05
N ALA A 277 -17.38 -25.57 -7.49
CA ALA A 277 -18.48 -24.76 -6.96
C ALA A 277 -18.09 -23.91 -5.75
N ALA A 278 -17.09 -24.36 -4.97
CA ALA A 278 -16.61 -23.70 -3.74
C ALA A 278 -15.35 -22.86 -3.95
N LEU A 279 -14.95 -22.61 -5.21
CA LEU A 279 -13.78 -21.80 -5.51
C LEU A 279 -13.96 -20.36 -4.98
N ASP A 280 -12.93 -19.86 -4.30
CA ASP A 280 -12.89 -18.48 -3.80
C ASP A 280 -13.08 -17.49 -4.97
N PRO A 281 -13.91 -16.44 -4.81
CA PRO A 281 -14.12 -15.45 -5.86
C PRO A 281 -12.84 -14.76 -6.35
N ASP A 282 -11.88 -14.46 -5.47
CA ASP A 282 -10.60 -13.85 -5.86
C ASP A 282 -9.75 -14.84 -6.68
N ASP A 283 -9.75 -16.14 -6.33
CA ASP A 283 -9.05 -17.16 -7.12
C ASP A 283 -9.71 -17.33 -8.50
N ARG A 284 -11.05 -17.34 -8.57
CA ARG A 284 -11.80 -17.36 -9.83
C ARG A 284 -11.44 -16.19 -10.74
N LEU A 285 -11.35 -15.01 -10.18
CA LEU A 285 -10.94 -13.79 -10.88
C LEU A 285 -9.53 -13.93 -11.48
N HIS A 286 -8.57 -14.37 -10.67
CA HIS A 286 -7.18 -14.53 -11.09
C HIS A 286 -7.02 -15.62 -12.16
N LEU A 287 -7.72 -16.75 -12.02
CA LEU A 287 -7.71 -17.84 -13.01
C LEU A 287 -8.26 -17.37 -14.36
N ASN A 288 -9.34 -16.59 -14.39
CA ASN A 288 -9.86 -16.02 -15.63
C ASN A 288 -8.83 -15.15 -16.36
N PHE A 289 -8.10 -14.27 -15.63
CA PHE A 289 -7.04 -13.47 -16.25
C PHE A 289 -5.85 -14.31 -16.70
N ALA A 290 -5.47 -15.34 -15.96
CA ALA A 290 -4.37 -16.24 -16.31
C ALA A 290 -4.71 -17.09 -17.55
N LEU A 291 -5.91 -17.68 -17.60
CA LEU A 291 -6.43 -18.40 -18.78
C LEU A 291 -6.54 -17.49 -19.99
N GLY A 292 -7.07 -16.27 -19.81
CA GLY A 292 -7.14 -15.29 -20.89
C GLY A 292 -5.76 -15.06 -21.53
N LYS A 293 -4.71 -14.91 -20.71
CA LYS A 293 -3.33 -14.79 -21.21
C LYS A 293 -2.83 -16.07 -21.89
N GLY A 294 -3.13 -17.25 -21.31
CA GLY A 294 -2.74 -18.54 -21.91
C GLY A 294 -3.36 -18.76 -23.28
N HIS A 295 -4.63 -18.43 -23.46
CA HIS A 295 -5.33 -18.49 -24.75
C HIS A 295 -4.83 -17.43 -25.75
N GLU A 296 -4.58 -16.20 -25.29
CA GLU A 296 -3.99 -15.14 -26.11
C GLU A 296 -2.62 -15.55 -26.70
N ASP A 297 -1.78 -16.18 -25.92
CA ASP A 297 -0.45 -16.67 -26.34
C ASP A 297 -0.54 -17.77 -27.40
N ARG A 298 -1.62 -18.51 -27.44
CA ARG A 298 -1.91 -19.54 -28.44
C ARG A 298 -2.67 -19.01 -29.67
N GLY A 299 -3.00 -17.72 -29.70
CA GLY A 299 -3.80 -17.13 -30.78
C GLY A 299 -5.28 -17.49 -30.73
N ALA A 300 -5.77 -18.06 -29.63
CA ALA A 300 -7.18 -18.39 -29.42
C ALA A 300 -7.95 -17.15 -28.91
N ASP A 301 -8.04 -16.11 -29.76
CA ASP A 301 -8.50 -14.76 -29.39
C ASP A 301 -9.92 -14.73 -28.81
N GLN A 302 -10.83 -15.55 -29.32
CA GLN A 302 -12.20 -15.62 -28.83
C GLN A 302 -12.28 -16.20 -27.41
N ALA A 303 -11.51 -17.27 -27.12
CA ALA A 303 -11.40 -17.84 -25.78
C ALA A 303 -10.70 -16.87 -24.81
N ALA A 304 -9.62 -16.24 -25.25
CA ALA A 304 -8.91 -15.22 -24.47
C ALA A 304 -9.85 -14.07 -24.07
N TRP A 305 -10.64 -13.57 -25.05
CA TRP A 305 -11.60 -12.51 -24.78
C TRP A 305 -12.67 -12.94 -23.77
N ALA A 306 -13.23 -14.13 -23.92
CA ALA A 306 -14.26 -14.64 -23.01
C ALA A 306 -13.75 -14.68 -21.55
N CYS A 307 -12.53 -15.18 -21.33
CA CYS A 307 -11.91 -15.21 -20.02
C CYS A 307 -11.66 -13.79 -19.45
N TYR A 308 -11.05 -12.90 -20.24
CA TYR A 308 -10.84 -11.51 -19.81
C TYR A 308 -12.17 -10.80 -19.50
N ALA A 309 -13.19 -10.98 -20.32
CA ALA A 309 -14.51 -10.38 -20.11
C ALA A 309 -15.18 -10.89 -18.83
N ALA A 310 -15.09 -12.20 -18.54
CA ALA A 310 -15.62 -12.79 -17.31
C ALA A 310 -14.93 -12.22 -16.05
N GLY A 311 -13.59 -12.19 -16.04
CA GLY A 311 -12.83 -11.62 -14.92
C GLY A 311 -13.13 -10.13 -14.73
N ASN A 312 -13.18 -9.35 -15.82
CA ASN A 312 -13.49 -7.92 -15.75
C ASN A 312 -14.93 -7.67 -15.26
N ALA A 313 -15.92 -8.42 -15.72
CA ALA A 313 -17.31 -8.29 -15.28
C ALA A 313 -17.46 -8.56 -13.78
N GLN A 314 -16.83 -9.63 -13.29
CA GLN A 314 -16.80 -9.94 -11.86
C GLN A 314 -16.20 -8.76 -11.07
N ARG A 315 -15.02 -8.31 -11.43
CA ARG A 315 -14.32 -7.25 -10.69
C ARG A 315 -15.00 -5.90 -10.77
N SER A 316 -15.57 -5.56 -11.92
CA SER A 316 -16.36 -4.32 -12.10
C SER A 316 -17.58 -4.29 -11.18
N ALA A 317 -18.29 -5.42 -11.06
CA ALA A 317 -19.44 -5.55 -10.15
C ALA A 317 -19.04 -5.38 -8.67
N GLU A 318 -17.93 -5.99 -8.26
CA GLU A 318 -17.40 -5.88 -6.88
C GLU A 318 -16.99 -4.44 -6.52
N LEU A 319 -16.35 -3.73 -7.45
CA LEU A 319 -15.80 -2.40 -7.18
C LEU A 319 -16.82 -1.27 -7.28
N GLY A 320 -17.90 -1.45 -8.03
CA GLY A 320 -18.98 -0.46 -8.18
C GLY A 320 -18.46 0.92 -8.63
N HIS A 321 -17.51 0.96 -9.59
CA HIS A 321 -16.90 2.22 -10.03
C HIS A 321 -17.92 3.15 -10.68
N ASP A 322 -17.96 4.41 -10.19
CA ASP A 322 -18.77 5.49 -10.75
C ASP A 322 -17.90 6.45 -11.57
N PRO A 323 -17.95 6.40 -12.91
CA PRO A 323 -17.16 7.30 -13.77
C PRO A 323 -17.58 8.77 -13.68
N ALA A 324 -18.80 9.08 -13.21
CA ALA A 324 -19.26 10.45 -13.05
C ALA A 324 -18.45 11.23 -12.01
N ARG A 325 -17.93 10.53 -11.00
CA ARG A 325 -17.07 11.14 -9.97
C ARG A 325 -15.81 11.75 -10.55
N VAL A 326 -15.15 11.03 -11.47
CA VAL A 326 -13.93 11.53 -12.12
C VAL A 326 -14.26 12.68 -13.08
N THR A 327 -15.35 12.59 -13.83
CA THR A 327 -15.82 13.68 -14.68
C THR A 327 -16.06 14.94 -13.87
N ALA A 328 -16.80 14.84 -12.76
CA ALA A 328 -17.07 15.97 -11.88
C ALA A 328 -15.80 16.55 -11.23
N LEU A 329 -14.82 15.70 -10.91
CA LEU A 329 -13.50 16.14 -10.43
C LEU A 329 -12.79 16.99 -11.49
N VAL A 330 -12.73 16.49 -12.72
CA VAL A 330 -12.07 17.19 -13.85
C VAL A 330 -12.77 18.50 -14.17
N ASP A 331 -14.11 18.52 -14.23
CA ASP A 331 -14.89 19.73 -14.48
C ASP A 331 -14.61 20.81 -13.42
N ARG A 332 -14.62 20.45 -12.14
CA ARG A 332 -14.28 21.37 -11.04
C ARG A 332 -12.81 21.82 -11.10
N SER A 333 -11.89 20.93 -11.49
CA SER A 333 -10.47 21.28 -11.62
C SER A 333 -10.24 22.27 -12.75
N ILE A 334 -10.87 22.07 -13.90
CA ILE A 334 -10.80 23.00 -15.05
C ILE A 334 -11.40 24.35 -14.69
N ALA A 335 -12.53 24.36 -13.99
CA ALA A 335 -13.20 25.61 -13.60
C ALA A 335 -12.39 26.43 -12.57
N LEU A 336 -11.64 25.77 -11.67
CA LEU A 336 -10.88 26.44 -10.62
C LEU A 336 -9.47 26.83 -11.07
N LEU A 337 -8.77 25.92 -11.75
CA LEU A 337 -7.34 26.03 -12.05
C LEU A 337 -7.10 26.77 -13.37
N ASP A 338 -7.63 27.98 -13.50
CA ASP A 338 -7.44 28.84 -14.67
C ASP A 338 -6.10 29.61 -14.61
N ALA A 339 -5.76 30.32 -15.68
CA ALA A 339 -4.53 31.10 -15.77
C ALA A 339 -4.42 32.20 -14.68
N PRO A 340 -5.48 32.97 -14.35
CA PRO A 340 -5.48 33.90 -13.23
C PRO A 340 -5.23 33.23 -11.87
N PHE A 341 -5.80 32.05 -11.64
CA PHE A 341 -5.60 31.31 -10.40
C PHE A 341 -4.14 30.93 -10.18
N PHE A 342 -3.46 30.43 -11.23
CA PHE A 342 -2.05 30.11 -11.17
C PHE A 342 -1.17 31.36 -11.06
N ALA A 343 -1.48 32.42 -11.79
CA ALA A 343 -0.72 33.67 -11.75
C ALA A 343 -0.73 34.29 -10.34
N ALA A 344 -1.89 34.30 -9.67
CA ALA A 344 -2.03 34.82 -8.31
C ALA A 344 -1.23 34.01 -7.25
N ARG A 345 -0.82 32.77 -7.58
CA ARG A 345 -0.09 31.84 -6.69
C ARG A 345 1.32 31.51 -7.17
N ALA A 346 1.79 32.21 -8.18
CA ALA A 346 3.13 31.97 -8.75
C ALA A 346 4.22 32.11 -7.67
N GLY A 347 5.09 31.09 -7.56
CA GLY A 347 6.23 31.09 -6.64
C GLY A 347 5.88 30.86 -5.15
N GLN A 348 4.62 30.58 -4.80
CA GLN A 348 4.20 30.41 -3.41
C GLN A 348 4.45 29.02 -2.84
N GLY A 349 4.67 27.99 -3.66
CA GLY A 349 4.98 26.63 -3.22
C GLY A 349 6.41 26.46 -2.71
N HIS A 350 6.74 25.24 -2.31
CA HIS A 350 8.11 24.88 -1.89
C HIS A 350 9.04 24.84 -3.12
N PRO A 351 10.22 25.49 -3.10
CA PRO A 351 11.05 25.71 -4.29
C PRO A 351 11.90 24.50 -4.71
N ALA A 352 11.78 23.34 -4.09
CA ALA A 352 12.55 22.14 -4.42
C ALA A 352 12.45 21.80 -5.93
N PRO A 353 13.57 21.70 -6.66
CA PRO A 353 13.58 21.35 -8.08
C PRO A 353 13.78 19.86 -8.36
N ASP A 354 14.03 19.08 -7.31
CA ASP A 354 14.48 17.69 -7.38
C ASP A 354 13.40 16.66 -7.78
N PRO A 355 12.07 16.86 -7.60
CA PRO A 355 11.09 15.87 -8.02
C PRO A 355 10.82 15.89 -9.53
N ILE A 356 10.80 14.70 -10.12
CA ILE A 356 10.33 14.43 -11.48
C ILE A 356 9.08 13.57 -11.37
N PHE A 357 7.91 14.13 -11.69
CA PHE A 357 6.65 13.38 -11.72
C PHE A 357 6.42 12.76 -13.09
N ILE A 358 6.24 11.44 -13.14
CA ILE A 358 5.79 10.73 -14.34
C ILE A 358 4.35 10.30 -14.12
N LEU A 359 3.45 10.91 -14.85
CA LEU A 359 2.01 10.70 -14.78
C LEU A 359 1.45 10.25 -16.14
N GLY A 360 0.14 9.98 -16.21
CA GLY A 360 -0.54 9.51 -17.42
C GLY A 360 -1.49 8.36 -17.11
N MET A 361 -1.74 7.52 -18.12
CA MET A 361 -2.54 6.32 -17.92
C MET A 361 -1.68 5.12 -17.49
N PRO A 362 -2.17 4.19 -16.67
CA PRO A 362 -1.54 2.89 -16.54
C PRO A 362 -1.35 2.23 -17.91
N ARG A 363 -0.26 1.49 -18.11
CA ARG A 363 0.06 0.84 -19.39
C ARG A 363 0.35 1.78 -20.57
N ALA A 364 0.58 3.06 -20.31
CA ALA A 364 0.96 4.04 -21.33
C ALA A 364 2.49 4.17 -21.56
N GLY A 365 3.30 3.31 -20.94
CA GLY A 365 4.76 3.36 -21.08
C GLY A 365 5.47 4.15 -19.98
N SER A 366 4.78 4.57 -18.91
CA SER A 366 5.37 5.34 -17.81
C SER A 366 6.55 4.63 -17.11
N THR A 367 6.53 3.30 -17.00
CA THR A 367 7.66 2.52 -16.45
C THR A 367 8.86 2.51 -17.40
N LEU A 368 8.64 2.55 -18.73
CA LEU A 368 9.72 2.68 -19.70
C LEU A 368 10.41 4.04 -19.57
N VAL A 369 9.62 5.12 -19.49
CA VAL A 369 10.14 6.48 -19.28
C VAL A 369 10.89 6.58 -17.95
N GLU A 370 10.35 6.00 -16.88
CA GLU A 370 11.01 5.91 -15.57
C GLU A 370 12.37 5.21 -15.68
N GLN A 371 12.43 4.05 -16.35
CA GLN A 371 13.64 3.26 -16.46
C GLN A 371 14.71 3.97 -17.30
N ILE A 372 14.31 4.63 -18.39
CA ILE A 372 15.18 5.48 -19.20
C ILE A 372 15.82 6.57 -18.35
N LEU A 373 15.00 7.34 -17.62
CA LEU A 373 15.48 8.44 -16.78
C LEU A 373 16.30 7.95 -15.58
N ALA A 374 15.91 6.86 -14.95
CA ALA A 374 16.65 6.27 -13.83
C ALA A 374 18.03 5.72 -14.22
N SER A 375 18.28 5.54 -15.53
CA SER A 375 19.59 5.17 -16.05
C SER A 375 20.53 6.38 -16.20
N HIS A 376 20.00 7.61 -16.09
CA HIS A 376 20.82 8.81 -16.05
C HIS A 376 21.57 8.94 -14.71
N PRO A 377 22.87 9.33 -14.69
CA PRO A 377 23.67 9.39 -13.46
C PRO A 377 23.13 10.37 -12.41
N LEU A 378 22.38 11.40 -12.81
CA LEU A 378 21.82 12.41 -11.92
C LEU A 378 20.40 12.10 -11.44
N VAL A 379 19.76 11.01 -11.87
CA VAL A 379 18.35 10.74 -11.59
C VAL A 379 18.20 9.42 -10.84
N GLU A 380 17.56 9.47 -9.67
CA GLU A 380 17.18 8.29 -8.91
C GLU A 380 15.77 7.83 -9.29
N GLY A 381 15.64 6.57 -9.69
CA GLY A 381 14.34 5.93 -9.88
C GLY A 381 13.83 5.40 -8.55
N THR A 382 12.65 5.82 -8.11
CA THR A 382 12.02 5.30 -6.91
C THR A 382 10.94 4.26 -7.24
N MET A 383 9.69 4.57 -7.02
CA MET A 383 8.54 3.70 -7.28
C MET A 383 7.25 4.51 -7.47
N GLU A 384 6.09 3.85 -7.41
CA GLU A 384 4.79 4.52 -7.30
C GLU A 384 4.58 5.00 -5.87
N LEU A 385 4.84 6.32 -5.64
CA LEU A 385 4.78 6.90 -4.30
C LEU A 385 3.34 7.26 -3.92
N PRO A 386 2.85 6.83 -2.75
CA PRO A 386 1.48 7.12 -2.31
C PRO A 386 1.34 8.52 -1.70
N ASP A 387 2.44 9.25 -1.52
CA ASP A 387 2.55 10.42 -0.66
C ASP A 387 1.72 11.59 -1.14
N LEU A 388 1.77 11.91 -2.44
CA LEU A 388 0.96 12.99 -3.01
C LEU A 388 -0.54 12.73 -2.82
N ILE A 389 -1.00 11.51 -3.13
CA ILE A 389 -2.40 11.12 -2.97
C ILE A 389 -2.81 11.15 -1.49
N SER A 390 -1.93 10.78 -0.58
CA SER A 390 -2.16 10.83 0.86
C SER A 390 -2.32 12.27 1.36
N ILE A 391 -1.48 13.20 0.86
CA ILE A 391 -1.59 14.63 1.16
C ILE A 391 -2.94 15.18 0.65
N VAL A 392 -3.31 14.88 -0.60
CA VAL A 392 -4.59 15.32 -1.18
C VAL A 392 -5.79 14.80 -0.38
N ARG A 393 -5.76 13.54 0.05
CA ARG A 393 -6.83 12.96 0.89
C ARG A 393 -6.93 13.65 2.26
N ALA A 394 -5.79 14.01 2.85
CA ALA A 394 -5.75 14.70 4.14
C ALA A 394 -6.21 16.18 4.04
N LEU A 395 -6.17 16.80 2.84
CA LEU A 395 -6.66 18.16 2.62
C LEU A 395 -8.18 18.26 2.57
N GLY A 396 -8.88 17.19 2.14
CA GLY A 396 -10.33 17.16 2.05
C GLY A 396 -10.97 17.13 3.43
N SER A 397 -12.02 17.95 3.64
CA SER A 397 -12.95 17.87 4.77
C SER A 397 -14.35 17.54 4.25
N GLU A 398 -15.28 17.19 5.16
CA GLU A 398 -16.69 16.95 4.80
C GLU A 398 -17.30 18.15 4.05
N ASP A 399 -16.87 19.38 4.40
CA ASP A 399 -17.40 20.63 3.83
C ASP A 399 -16.68 21.10 2.56
N ARG A 400 -15.43 20.66 2.31
CA ARG A 400 -14.61 21.09 1.16
C ARG A 400 -13.77 19.98 0.59
N ALA A 401 -14.31 19.34 -0.45
CA ALA A 401 -13.56 18.33 -1.20
C ALA A 401 -12.57 18.96 -2.19
N PHE A 402 -11.52 18.20 -2.56
CA PHE A 402 -10.62 18.56 -3.67
C PHE A 402 -11.42 18.68 -4.99
N PRO A 403 -11.16 19.69 -5.86
CA PRO A 403 -10.13 20.73 -5.79
C PRO A 403 -10.55 22.02 -5.06
N ALA A 404 -11.81 22.17 -4.63
CA ALA A 404 -12.33 23.41 -4.05
C ALA A 404 -11.54 23.91 -2.82
N VAL A 405 -10.96 22.99 -2.05
CA VAL A 405 -10.09 23.30 -0.91
C VAL A 405 -8.88 24.16 -1.31
N LEU A 406 -8.37 24.04 -2.54
CA LEU A 406 -7.19 24.76 -3.02
C LEU A 406 -7.38 26.26 -3.05
N ALA A 407 -8.63 26.74 -3.24
CA ALA A 407 -8.93 28.16 -3.26
C ALA A 407 -8.68 28.86 -1.91
N ALA A 408 -8.75 28.11 -0.80
CA ALA A 408 -8.58 28.63 0.55
C ALA A 408 -7.15 28.47 1.10
N LEU A 409 -6.22 27.84 0.37
CA LEU A 409 -4.84 27.69 0.79
C LEU A 409 -4.08 29.02 0.64
N ASP A 410 -3.44 29.44 1.72
CA ASP A 410 -2.52 30.57 1.74
C ASP A 410 -1.10 30.16 1.29
N PRO A 411 -0.20 31.13 1.03
CA PRO A 411 1.15 30.85 0.56
C PRO A 411 1.96 29.97 1.52
N ALA A 412 1.82 30.17 2.84
CA ALA A 412 2.55 29.39 3.84
C ALA A 412 2.12 27.93 3.80
N ARG A 413 0.80 27.69 3.69
CA ARG A 413 0.26 26.34 3.60
C ARG A 413 0.66 25.63 2.31
N LEU A 414 0.72 26.32 1.18
CA LEU A 414 1.21 25.76 -0.09
C LEU A 414 2.68 25.32 0.04
N ALA A 415 3.54 26.16 0.62
CA ALA A 415 4.94 25.84 0.85
C ALA A 415 5.10 24.67 1.85
N ASP A 416 4.30 24.62 2.91
CA ASP A 416 4.32 23.54 3.90
C ASP A 416 3.91 22.18 3.29
N LEU A 417 2.90 22.16 2.42
CA LEU A 417 2.48 20.94 1.72
C LEU A 417 3.57 20.43 0.77
N GLY A 418 4.26 21.32 0.08
CA GLY A 418 5.42 20.95 -0.75
C GLY A 418 6.58 20.39 0.09
N ARG A 419 6.87 21.03 1.24
CA ARG A 419 7.89 20.54 2.19
C ARG A 419 7.50 19.17 2.75
N ASP A 420 6.26 18.99 3.20
CA ASP A 420 5.75 17.69 3.71
C ASP A 420 5.90 16.58 2.67
N TYR A 421 5.62 16.86 1.39
CA TYR A 421 5.84 15.91 0.31
C TYR A 421 7.33 15.52 0.19
N ILE A 422 8.24 16.50 0.16
CA ILE A 422 9.69 16.25 0.05
C ILE A 422 10.20 15.43 1.25
N GLU A 423 9.72 15.73 2.47
CA GLU A 423 10.14 15.02 3.68
C GLU A 423 9.62 13.57 3.71
N ARG A 424 8.35 13.34 3.35
CA ARG A 424 7.77 11.99 3.31
C ARG A 424 8.45 11.09 2.29
N THR A 425 8.83 11.64 1.14
CA THR A 425 9.44 10.85 0.06
C THR A 425 10.90 10.49 0.32
N ARG A 426 11.57 11.08 1.34
CA ARG A 426 12.98 10.78 1.67
C ARG A 426 13.25 9.31 1.95
N ILE A 427 12.33 8.60 2.59
CA ILE A 427 12.48 7.18 2.91
C ILE A 427 12.62 6.29 1.67
N HIS A 428 12.16 6.78 0.51
CA HIS A 428 12.21 6.04 -0.76
C HIS A 428 13.44 6.41 -1.60
N ARG A 429 14.28 7.33 -1.11
CA ARG A 429 15.50 7.80 -1.77
C ARG A 429 16.70 7.16 -1.10
N HIS A 430 17.41 6.34 -1.85
CA HIS A 430 18.51 5.51 -1.35
C HIS A 430 19.89 5.97 -1.87
N THR A 431 19.93 7.02 -2.70
CA THR A 431 21.15 7.58 -3.30
C THR A 431 21.22 9.09 -3.04
N ASP A 432 22.41 9.68 -3.25
CA ASP A 432 22.63 11.12 -3.16
C ASP A 432 22.43 11.85 -4.51
N LYS A 433 21.73 11.21 -5.47
CA LYS A 433 21.44 11.83 -6.75
C LYS A 433 20.56 13.07 -6.59
N PRO A 434 20.82 14.16 -7.34
CA PRO A 434 20.13 15.44 -7.16
C PRO A 434 18.65 15.42 -7.56
N LEU A 435 18.23 14.48 -8.40
CA LEU A 435 16.85 14.35 -8.89
C LEU A 435 16.29 12.98 -8.55
N PHE A 436 15.01 12.90 -8.26
CA PHE A 436 14.32 11.63 -8.06
C PHE A 436 12.97 11.58 -8.79
N ILE A 437 12.53 10.38 -9.13
CA ILE A 437 11.29 10.15 -9.88
C ILE A 437 10.18 9.70 -8.91
N ASP A 438 9.02 10.38 -8.95
CA ASP A 438 7.74 9.83 -8.51
C ASP A 438 6.94 9.40 -9.75
N LYS A 439 6.92 8.09 -10.01
CA LYS A 439 6.16 7.55 -11.13
C LYS A 439 4.84 6.98 -10.62
N MET A 440 3.81 7.80 -10.58
CA MET A 440 2.45 7.42 -10.24
C MET A 440 1.49 7.88 -11.36
N PRO A 441 1.05 6.97 -12.24
CA PRO A 441 0.21 7.35 -13.38
C PRO A 441 -0.99 8.22 -12.98
N ASN A 442 -1.72 7.83 -11.93
CA ASN A 442 -2.93 8.52 -11.48
C ASN A 442 -2.70 9.94 -10.93
N ASN A 443 -1.46 10.38 -10.76
CA ASN A 443 -1.14 11.75 -10.37
C ASN A 443 -1.53 12.79 -11.44
N TRP A 444 -1.94 12.35 -12.65
CA TRP A 444 -2.47 13.26 -13.67
C TRP A 444 -3.66 14.09 -13.16
N ALA A 445 -4.51 13.51 -12.32
CA ALA A 445 -5.66 14.21 -11.72
C ALA A 445 -5.23 15.35 -10.78
N TYR A 446 -4.00 15.33 -10.31
CA TYR A 446 -3.42 16.28 -9.36
C TYR A 446 -2.27 17.12 -9.95
N ALA A 447 -2.06 17.08 -11.26
CA ALA A 447 -0.95 17.79 -11.92
C ALA A 447 -0.98 19.30 -11.65
N GLY A 448 -2.17 19.91 -11.62
CA GLY A 448 -2.33 21.33 -11.22
C GLY A 448 -1.97 21.58 -9.75
N PHE A 449 -2.27 20.66 -8.85
CA PHE A 449 -1.87 20.75 -7.44
C PHE A 449 -0.35 20.62 -7.26
N ILE A 450 0.29 19.70 -7.99
CA ILE A 450 1.76 19.59 -8.02
C ILE A 450 2.39 20.94 -8.37
N ARG A 451 1.88 21.61 -9.41
CA ARG A 451 2.37 22.93 -9.84
C ARG A 451 2.23 24.02 -8.78
N LEU A 452 1.21 23.92 -7.92
CA LEU A 452 1.00 24.89 -6.83
C LEU A 452 1.97 24.65 -5.66
N ILE A 453 2.15 23.40 -5.22
CA ILE A 453 2.96 23.09 -4.02
C ILE A 453 4.45 22.92 -4.33
N LEU A 454 4.81 22.57 -5.57
CA LEU A 454 6.17 22.31 -6.07
C LEU A 454 6.36 22.97 -7.43
N PRO A 455 6.46 24.30 -7.50
CA PRO A 455 6.46 25.04 -8.77
C PRO A 455 7.65 24.71 -9.68
N ASN A 456 8.76 24.21 -9.12
CA ASN A 456 9.97 23.86 -9.87
C ASN A 456 10.06 22.36 -10.22
N ALA A 457 9.12 21.53 -9.74
CA ALA A 457 9.07 20.12 -10.09
C ALA A 457 8.87 19.93 -11.61
N LYS A 458 9.48 18.89 -12.16
CA LYS A 458 9.30 18.49 -13.56
C LYS A 458 8.12 17.54 -13.67
N ILE A 459 7.27 17.72 -14.68
CA ILE A 459 6.11 16.87 -14.93
C ILE A 459 6.21 16.28 -16.33
N ILE A 460 6.12 14.95 -16.42
CA ILE A 460 6.15 14.18 -17.65
C ILE A 460 4.81 13.47 -17.81
N ASP A 461 4.14 13.70 -18.94
CA ASP A 461 2.91 13.03 -19.34
C ASP A 461 3.26 11.87 -20.28
N ALA A 462 3.31 10.63 -19.75
CA ALA A 462 3.51 9.43 -20.54
C ALA A 462 2.19 8.98 -21.17
N ARG A 463 2.08 9.13 -22.48
CA ARG A 463 0.84 8.94 -23.24
C ARG A 463 0.99 7.87 -24.32
N ARG A 464 -0.09 7.13 -24.58
CA ARG A 464 -0.15 6.05 -25.54
C ARG A 464 -1.50 6.05 -26.26
N HIS A 465 -1.56 5.52 -27.49
CA HIS A 465 -2.76 5.37 -28.28
C HIS A 465 -3.92 4.78 -27.44
N PRO A 466 -5.11 5.41 -27.42
CA PRO A 466 -6.17 5.09 -26.46
C PRO A 466 -6.68 3.66 -26.57
N LEU A 467 -6.79 3.07 -27.78
CA LEU A 467 -7.23 1.68 -27.95
C LEU A 467 -6.14 0.69 -27.45
N ALA A 468 -4.86 0.95 -27.78
CA ALA A 468 -3.76 0.12 -27.30
C ALA A 468 -3.63 0.18 -25.77
N CYS A 469 -3.76 1.37 -25.20
CA CYS A 469 -3.77 1.59 -23.76
C CYS A 469 -4.96 0.91 -23.09
N GLY A 470 -6.18 1.09 -23.65
CA GLY A 470 -7.41 0.53 -23.11
C GLY A 470 -7.42 -0.99 -23.12
N PHE A 471 -7.06 -1.63 -24.24
CA PHE A 471 -6.94 -3.08 -24.29
C PHE A 471 -5.86 -3.61 -23.34
N SER A 472 -4.70 -2.95 -23.27
CA SER A 472 -3.64 -3.35 -22.34
C SER A 472 -4.04 -3.23 -20.86
N ASN A 473 -4.97 -2.32 -20.52
CA ASN A 473 -5.55 -2.23 -19.19
C ASN A 473 -6.62 -3.31 -18.99
N PHE A 474 -7.49 -3.57 -19.97
CA PHE A 474 -8.58 -4.54 -19.88
C PHE A 474 -8.08 -5.97 -19.64
N LYS A 475 -6.94 -6.34 -20.20
CA LYS A 475 -6.29 -7.64 -19.96
C LYS A 475 -5.37 -7.68 -18.73
N GLN A 476 -5.33 -6.60 -17.95
CA GLN A 476 -4.49 -6.51 -16.75
C GLN A 476 -5.34 -6.51 -15.48
N HIS A 477 -5.21 -7.54 -14.66
CA HIS A 477 -5.71 -7.47 -13.30
C HIS A 477 -4.74 -6.70 -12.42
N TYR A 478 -5.27 -5.71 -11.69
CA TYR A 478 -4.54 -4.88 -10.74
C TYR A 478 -4.89 -5.28 -9.31
N ALA A 479 -3.90 -5.46 -8.46
CA ALA A 479 -4.11 -5.79 -7.05
C ALA A 479 -4.94 -4.72 -6.32
N ARG A 480 -4.76 -3.44 -6.67
CA ARG A 480 -5.48 -2.28 -6.09
C ARG A 480 -5.53 -1.10 -7.06
N GLY A 481 -6.53 -0.23 -6.86
CA GLY A 481 -6.55 1.14 -7.42
C GLY A 481 -7.19 1.13 -8.78
N GLN A 482 -7.11 0.78 -9.79
CA GLN A 482 -7.54 0.99 -11.17
C GLN A 482 -9.00 0.55 -11.44
N ALA A 483 -9.95 0.92 -10.58
CA ALA A 483 -11.35 0.44 -10.68
C ALA A 483 -12.03 0.74 -12.05
N PHE A 484 -11.59 1.79 -12.72
CA PHE A 484 -12.08 2.17 -14.04
C PHE A 484 -11.63 1.23 -15.18
N SER A 485 -10.60 0.39 -14.97
CA SER A 485 -10.01 -0.44 -16.04
C SER A 485 -10.77 -1.72 -16.33
N TYR A 486 -11.70 -2.10 -15.45
CA TYR A 486 -12.47 -3.35 -15.57
C TYR A 486 -13.76 -3.22 -16.40
N ASP A 487 -13.98 -2.06 -17.00
CA ASP A 487 -15.06 -1.83 -17.98
C ASP A 487 -14.54 -0.90 -19.09
N LEU A 488 -14.73 -1.27 -20.33
CA LEU A 488 -14.21 -0.53 -21.48
C LEU A 488 -14.83 0.87 -21.62
N GLY A 489 -16.11 1.02 -21.26
CA GLY A 489 -16.79 2.32 -21.26
C GLY A 489 -16.30 3.21 -20.13
N HIS A 490 -16.06 2.64 -18.94
CA HIS A 490 -15.47 3.37 -17.81
C HIS A 490 -14.04 3.83 -18.13
N PHE A 491 -13.23 2.94 -18.71
CA PHE A 491 -11.88 3.28 -19.15
C PHE A 491 -11.89 4.41 -20.19
N GLY A 492 -12.76 4.30 -21.21
CA GLY A 492 -12.84 5.33 -22.26
C GLY A 492 -13.18 6.71 -21.70
N ARG A 493 -14.16 6.79 -20.80
CA ARG A 493 -14.50 8.05 -20.12
C ARG A 493 -13.37 8.58 -19.24
N TYR A 494 -12.68 7.70 -18.51
CA TYR A 494 -11.54 8.06 -17.68
C TYR A 494 -10.39 8.61 -18.53
N TYR A 495 -10.08 7.97 -19.67
CA TYR A 495 -9.06 8.41 -20.62
C TYR A 495 -9.43 9.77 -21.25
N ALA A 496 -10.68 9.95 -21.68
CA ALA A 496 -11.14 11.23 -22.22
C ALA A 496 -11.03 12.38 -21.21
N ASN A 497 -11.36 12.13 -19.94
CA ASN A 497 -11.21 13.11 -18.86
C ASN A 497 -9.72 13.43 -18.58
N TYR A 498 -8.84 12.43 -18.62
CA TYR A 498 -7.40 12.65 -18.52
C TYR A 498 -6.90 13.58 -19.64
N VAL A 499 -7.23 13.29 -20.89
CA VAL A 499 -6.82 14.13 -22.04
C VAL A 499 -7.36 15.56 -21.92
N ARG A 500 -8.62 15.74 -21.50
CA ARG A 500 -9.24 17.05 -21.25
C ARG A 500 -8.49 17.87 -20.21
N LEU A 501 -8.17 17.28 -19.07
CA LEU A 501 -7.47 18.00 -17.99
C LEU A 501 -6.04 18.36 -18.39
N MET A 502 -5.33 17.45 -19.06
CA MET A 502 -3.96 17.73 -19.52
C MET A 502 -3.94 18.80 -20.60
N ALA A 503 -4.89 18.81 -21.54
CA ALA A 503 -5.03 19.88 -22.54
C ALA A 503 -5.38 21.24 -21.91
N HIS A 504 -6.18 21.24 -20.83
CA HIS A 504 -6.44 22.45 -20.06
C HIS A 504 -5.15 22.98 -19.41
N LEU A 505 -4.36 22.12 -18.78
CA LEU A 505 -3.08 22.52 -18.16
C LEU A 505 -2.08 23.05 -19.20
N ASP A 506 -2.01 22.45 -20.38
CA ASP A 506 -1.16 22.95 -21.48
C ASP A 506 -1.54 24.40 -21.88
N ARG A 507 -2.83 24.76 -21.82
CA ARG A 507 -3.30 26.13 -22.13
C ARG A 507 -3.00 27.13 -21.01
N VAL A 508 -3.25 26.75 -19.75
CA VAL A 508 -3.14 27.70 -18.62
C VAL A 508 -1.74 27.78 -18.03
N GLN A 509 -0.91 26.77 -18.29
CA GLN A 509 0.48 26.63 -17.85
C GLN A 509 1.36 26.12 -19.00
N PRO A 510 1.54 26.89 -20.10
CA PRO A 510 2.31 26.44 -21.27
C PRO A 510 3.72 26.01 -20.88
N GLY A 511 4.16 24.86 -21.37
CA GLY A 511 5.50 24.32 -21.09
C GLY A 511 5.70 23.70 -19.70
N ALA A 512 4.66 23.67 -18.84
CA ALA A 512 4.76 23.06 -17.51
C ALA A 512 4.81 21.52 -17.53
N VAL A 513 4.31 20.91 -18.60
CA VAL A 513 4.26 19.45 -18.77
C VAL A 513 4.96 19.06 -20.06
N HIS A 514 5.90 18.12 -19.98
CA HIS A 514 6.51 17.51 -21.16
C HIS A 514 5.78 16.21 -21.51
N ARG A 515 5.32 16.08 -22.77
CA ARG A 515 4.59 14.89 -23.22
C ARG A 515 5.51 13.93 -23.97
N VAL A 516 5.50 12.66 -23.53
CA VAL A 516 6.20 11.55 -24.18
C VAL A 516 5.15 10.62 -24.78
N LEU A 517 5.13 10.53 -26.12
CA LEU A 517 4.26 9.60 -26.83
C LEU A 517 4.96 8.24 -26.97
N HIS A 518 4.33 7.19 -26.47
CA HIS A 518 4.89 5.83 -26.46
C HIS A 518 5.25 5.34 -27.87
N GLU A 519 4.42 5.64 -28.85
CA GLU A 519 4.61 5.27 -30.24
C GLU A 519 5.88 5.92 -30.81
N ARG A 520 6.09 7.22 -30.56
CA ARG A 520 7.29 7.94 -31.00
C ARG A 520 8.55 7.43 -30.30
N LEU A 521 8.44 7.17 -29.00
CA LEU A 521 9.55 6.60 -28.23
C LEU A 521 9.95 5.21 -28.74
N VAL A 522 9.01 4.42 -29.29
CA VAL A 522 9.29 3.12 -29.92
C VAL A 522 9.85 3.29 -31.33
N ASP A 523 9.37 4.29 -32.09
CA ASP A 523 9.78 4.52 -33.48
C ASP A 523 11.18 5.15 -33.57
N ASP A 524 11.49 6.15 -32.76
CA ASP A 524 12.80 6.83 -32.70
C ASP A 524 13.20 7.07 -31.22
N PRO A 525 13.73 6.04 -30.55
CA PRO A 525 14.10 6.13 -29.13
C PRO A 525 15.13 7.22 -28.84
N GLU A 526 16.13 7.41 -29.72
CA GLU A 526 17.20 8.38 -29.45
C GLU A 526 16.67 9.82 -29.52
N ALA A 527 15.90 10.17 -30.55
CA ALA A 527 15.33 11.51 -30.68
C ALA A 527 14.41 11.85 -29.50
N GLU A 528 13.52 10.93 -29.10
CA GLU A 528 12.58 11.16 -28.00
C GLU A 528 13.30 11.21 -26.63
N VAL A 529 14.34 10.40 -26.39
CA VAL A 529 15.16 10.47 -25.17
C VAL A 529 15.93 11.78 -25.09
N ARG A 530 16.53 12.25 -26.20
CA ARG A 530 17.20 13.55 -26.25
C ARG A 530 16.22 14.70 -25.95
N ALA A 531 15.03 14.68 -26.54
CA ALA A 531 14.00 15.69 -26.29
C ALA A 531 13.53 15.65 -24.83
N LEU A 532 13.33 14.47 -24.24
CA LEU A 532 12.96 14.27 -22.85
C LEU A 532 14.03 14.84 -21.89
N LEU A 533 15.30 14.51 -22.10
CA LEU A 533 16.39 15.01 -21.25
C LEU A 533 16.56 16.52 -21.39
N ALA A 534 16.46 17.08 -22.60
CA ALA A 534 16.50 18.52 -22.82
C ALA A 534 15.36 19.27 -22.09
N ALA A 535 14.13 18.71 -22.09
CA ALA A 535 13.00 19.27 -21.36
C ALA A 535 13.21 19.29 -19.83
N LEU A 536 14.02 18.35 -19.31
CA LEU A 536 14.39 18.29 -17.89
C LEU A 536 15.62 19.15 -17.56
N GLY A 537 16.30 19.72 -18.57
CA GLY A 537 17.56 20.45 -18.41
C GLY A 537 18.74 19.52 -18.12
N LEU A 538 18.69 18.28 -18.60
CA LEU A 538 19.74 17.28 -18.47
C LEU A 538 20.52 17.11 -19.78
N GLU A 539 21.82 16.87 -19.70
CA GLU A 539 22.63 16.48 -20.83
C GLU A 539 22.30 15.05 -21.25
N PHE A 540 22.52 14.74 -22.52
CA PHE A 540 22.28 13.40 -23.03
C PHE A 540 23.33 12.42 -22.48
N ASP A 541 22.86 11.32 -21.86
CA ASP A 541 23.69 10.19 -21.45
C ASP A 541 23.28 8.92 -22.21
N PRO A 542 24.24 8.22 -22.87
CA PRO A 542 23.94 6.99 -23.61
C PRO A 542 23.38 5.84 -22.77
N ALA A 543 23.57 5.84 -21.46
CA ALA A 543 22.97 4.85 -20.55
C ALA A 543 21.45 4.88 -20.59
N CYS A 544 20.85 6.04 -20.91
CA CYS A 544 19.40 6.16 -21.09
C CYS A 544 18.86 5.32 -22.25
N LEU A 545 19.66 5.06 -23.29
CA LEU A 545 19.28 4.15 -24.40
C LEU A 545 19.51 2.67 -24.04
N ARG A 546 20.38 2.39 -23.07
CA ARG A 546 20.63 1.04 -22.55
C ARG A 546 19.91 0.80 -21.22
N PHE A 547 18.77 1.44 -21.03
CA PHE A 547 17.96 1.37 -19.79
C PHE A 547 17.65 -0.06 -19.33
N HIS A 548 17.62 -1.04 -20.23
CA HIS A 548 17.38 -2.46 -19.94
C HIS A 548 18.55 -3.14 -19.20
N GLU A 549 19.73 -2.52 -19.20
CA GLU A 549 20.91 -2.95 -18.43
C GLU A 549 20.86 -2.43 -16.98
N ASN A 550 19.93 -1.55 -16.64
CA ASN A 550 19.79 -1.01 -15.30
C ASN A 550 19.15 -2.04 -14.36
N GLU A 551 19.89 -2.49 -13.36
CA GLU A 551 19.52 -3.55 -12.42
C GLU A 551 18.61 -3.08 -11.26
N ARG A 552 18.17 -1.80 -11.27
CA ARG A 552 17.30 -1.33 -10.18
C ARG A 552 16.05 -2.20 -10.04
N ALA A 553 15.53 -2.27 -8.83
CA ALA A 553 14.27 -2.93 -8.55
C ALA A 553 13.10 -2.22 -9.24
N VAL A 554 12.21 -2.97 -9.91
CA VAL A 554 11.04 -2.44 -10.64
C VAL A 554 9.77 -3.12 -10.15
N ARG A 555 8.91 -2.39 -9.46
CA ARG A 555 7.67 -2.92 -8.85
C ARG A 555 6.43 -2.48 -9.62
N THR A 556 6.29 -2.93 -10.86
CA THR A 556 5.13 -2.63 -11.72
C THR A 556 4.73 -3.84 -12.55
N ALA A 557 3.53 -3.80 -13.15
CA ALA A 557 3.07 -4.81 -14.13
C ALA A 557 3.93 -4.85 -15.42
N SER A 558 4.88 -3.92 -15.56
CA SER A 558 5.78 -3.83 -16.72
C SER A 558 7.24 -4.15 -16.38
N SER A 559 7.53 -4.69 -15.17
CA SER A 559 8.90 -4.94 -14.70
C SER A 559 9.74 -5.73 -15.70
N GLU A 560 9.22 -6.83 -16.23
CA GLU A 560 9.95 -7.69 -17.15
C GLU A 560 10.12 -7.07 -18.54
N GLN A 561 9.17 -6.22 -18.94
CA GLN A 561 9.23 -5.56 -20.25
C GLN A 561 10.37 -4.53 -20.34
N VAL A 562 10.65 -3.82 -19.25
CA VAL A 562 11.71 -2.79 -19.21
C VAL A 562 13.11 -3.36 -18.96
N ARG A 563 13.24 -4.66 -18.76
CA ARG A 563 14.52 -5.40 -18.70
C ARG A 563 14.96 -5.94 -20.08
N ARG A 564 14.25 -5.55 -21.13
CA ARG A 564 14.56 -5.89 -22.52
C ARG A 564 14.62 -4.61 -23.36
N PRO A 565 15.33 -4.62 -24.49
CA PRO A 565 15.28 -3.51 -25.44
C PRO A 565 13.85 -3.18 -25.86
N ILE A 566 13.62 -1.96 -26.31
CA ILE A 566 12.32 -1.50 -26.80
C ILE A 566 11.83 -2.43 -27.91
N SER A 567 10.57 -2.88 -27.80
CA SER A 567 9.91 -3.75 -28.78
C SER A 567 8.63 -3.10 -29.31
N ARG A 568 8.31 -3.34 -30.57
CA ARG A 568 7.07 -2.89 -31.22
C ARG A 568 5.87 -3.80 -30.93
N GLU A 569 6.08 -4.98 -30.33
CA GLU A 569 5.05 -6.01 -30.13
C GLU A 569 3.77 -5.52 -29.44
N GLY A 570 3.88 -4.52 -28.59
CA GLY A 570 2.74 -4.00 -27.84
C GLY A 570 1.88 -2.98 -28.59
N LEU A 571 2.31 -2.42 -29.72
CA LEU A 571 1.65 -1.29 -30.37
C LEU A 571 0.27 -1.68 -30.95
N ASP A 572 0.19 -2.80 -31.64
CA ASP A 572 -0.96 -3.18 -32.47
C ASP A 572 -1.76 -4.39 -31.95
N GLN A 573 -1.42 -4.95 -30.79
CA GLN A 573 -2.10 -6.13 -30.23
C GLN A 573 -3.62 -5.95 -30.11
N TYR A 574 -4.11 -4.74 -29.86
CA TYR A 574 -5.54 -4.45 -29.74
C TYR A 574 -6.32 -4.72 -31.03
N GLN A 575 -5.66 -4.69 -32.20
CA GLN A 575 -6.30 -4.90 -33.51
C GLN A 575 -6.92 -6.32 -33.62
N ARG A 576 -6.29 -7.33 -33.01
CA ARG A 576 -6.83 -8.70 -32.95
C ARG A 576 -8.20 -8.78 -32.25
N PHE A 577 -8.47 -7.83 -31.36
CA PHE A 577 -9.69 -7.75 -30.54
C PHE A 577 -10.59 -6.58 -30.93
N ASP A 578 -10.35 -5.95 -32.09
CA ASP A 578 -11.02 -4.71 -32.51
C ASP A 578 -12.55 -4.83 -32.55
N ALA A 579 -13.08 -6.01 -32.93
CA ALA A 579 -14.52 -6.29 -32.93
C ALA A 579 -15.20 -6.13 -31.56
N HIS A 580 -14.44 -6.26 -30.47
CA HIS A 580 -14.92 -6.15 -29.10
C HIS A 580 -14.73 -4.75 -28.48
N LEU A 581 -13.98 -3.86 -29.13
CA LEU A 581 -13.62 -2.53 -28.60
C LEU A 581 -14.67 -1.44 -28.86
N GLY A 582 -15.85 -1.79 -29.38
CA GLY A 582 -16.94 -0.83 -29.63
C GLY A 582 -17.29 0.06 -28.44
N PRO A 583 -17.52 -0.48 -27.23
CA PRO A 583 -17.80 0.32 -26.04
C PRO A 583 -16.68 1.32 -25.69
N LEU A 584 -15.41 0.92 -25.86
CA LEU A 584 -14.24 1.78 -25.65
C LEU A 584 -14.22 2.93 -26.66
N LYS A 585 -14.38 2.63 -27.96
CA LYS A 585 -14.39 3.64 -29.03
C LYS A 585 -15.49 4.68 -28.81
N THR A 586 -16.67 4.22 -28.44
CA THR A 586 -17.81 5.10 -28.15
C THR A 586 -17.53 6.01 -26.96
N ALA A 587 -16.97 5.46 -25.87
CA ALA A 587 -16.71 6.24 -24.66
C ALA A 587 -15.54 7.22 -24.77
N LEU A 588 -14.57 6.96 -25.64
CA LEU A 588 -13.45 7.86 -25.94
C LEU A 588 -13.94 9.12 -26.70
N GLY A 589 -14.94 8.98 -27.57
CA GLY A 589 -15.43 10.11 -28.36
C GLY A 589 -14.32 10.82 -29.13
N ALA A 590 -14.23 12.15 -29.00
CA ALA A 590 -13.20 12.96 -29.65
C ALA A 590 -11.77 12.60 -29.23
N ALA A 591 -11.57 12.09 -28.00
CA ALA A 591 -10.24 11.70 -27.52
C ALA A 591 -9.63 10.54 -28.32
N LEU A 592 -10.43 9.79 -29.08
CA LEU A 592 -9.95 8.72 -29.95
C LEU A 592 -9.00 9.23 -31.05
N THR A 593 -9.26 10.42 -31.58
CA THR A 593 -8.52 11.01 -32.70
C THR A 593 -7.58 12.15 -32.27
N SER A 594 -7.92 12.83 -31.18
CA SER A 594 -7.17 14.02 -30.71
C SER A 594 -6.32 13.77 -29.47
N TRP A 595 -6.12 12.49 -29.08
CA TRP A 595 -5.37 12.13 -27.88
C TRP A 595 -3.93 12.62 -27.84
N ASN A 596 -3.30 12.82 -29.00
CA ASN A 596 -1.91 13.29 -29.16
C ASN A 596 -1.80 14.80 -29.39
N ASP A 597 -2.92 15.52 -29.56
CA ASP A 597 -2.91 16.96 -29.78
C ASP A 597 -2.79 17.73 -28.47
N ALA A 598 -1.94 18.77 -28.47
CA ALA A 598 -1.86 19.75 -27.38
C ALA A 598 -3.03 20.75 -27.39
N SER A 599 -3.84 20.76 -28.46
CA SER A 599 -4.82 21.80 -28.79
C SER A 599 -6.28 21.36 -28.71
N LEU A 600 -6.64 20.47 -27.80
CA LEU A 600 -8.07 20.16 -27.55
C LEU A 600 -8.79 21.39 -26.98
N PRO A 601 -9.99 21.77 -27.51
CA PRO A 601 -10.77 22.92 -27.04
C PRO A 601 -11.28 22.75 -25.60
#